data_3692e1acbba8befc5ce524cb8b3430e1
#
_entry.id   3692e1acbba8befc5ce524cb8b3430e1
#
_cell.length_a   1.000
_cell.length_b   1.000
_cell.length_c   1.000
_cell.angle_alpha   90.00
_cell.angle_beta   90.00
_cell.angle_gamma   90.00
#
_symmetry.space_group_name_H-M   'P 1'
#
loop_
_entity.id
_entity.type
_entity.pdbx_description
1 polymer ?
#
loop_
_entity_poly.entity_id
_entity_poly.type
_entity_poly.pdbx_seq_one_letter_code
_entity_poly.pdbx_strand_id
1 'polypeptide(L)'
;MIKIAICDDEKYFVDTVEKMLKIYAEKNGKDFVIKKYTKPLQLMESLKEEFQIFFLDIEMPAMDGMELVDIIRRHDEKSIILFVSSHNEFWG
;
A
#
# COMPACT_ATOMS: atom_id res chain seq x y z
N MET A 1 -7.85 2.09 15.72
CA MET A 1 -6.75 1.40 15.03
C MET A 1 -6.98 1.44 13.53
N ILE A 2 -5.98 1.88 12.78
CA ILE A 2 -6.08 1.99 11.32
C ILE A 2 -5.19 0.90 10.71
N LYS A 3 -5.77 0.09 9.83
CA LYS A 3 -5.04 -0.97 9.14
C LYS A 3 -4.58 -0.47 7.78
N ILE A 4 -3.29 -0.56 7.53
CA ILE A 4 -2.66 -0.02 6.33
C ILE A 4 -1.93 -1.15 5.60
N ALA A 5 -2.15 -1.28 4.30
CA ALA A 5 -1.41 -2.21 3.45
C ALA A 5 -0.46 -1.42 2.56
N ILE A 6 0.76 -1.91 2.43
CA ILE A 6 1.76 -1.34 1.53
C ILE A 6 2.13 -2.43 0.53
N CYS A 7 2.09 -2.13 -0.77
CA CYS A 7 2.46 -3.09 -1.79
C CYS A 7 3.37 -2.45 -2.84
N ASP A 8 4.58 -2.98 -2.94
CA ASP A 8 5.60 -2.52 -3.89
C ASP A 8 6.55 -3.70 -4.10
N ASP A 9 6.94 -3.97 -5.35
CA ASP A 9 7.83 -5.09 -5.64
C ASP A 9 9.24 -4.89 -5.09
N GLU A 10 9.62 -3.66 -4.74
CA GLU A 10 10.91 -3.38 -4.12
C GLU A 10 10.78 -3.29 -2.60
N LYS A 11 11.38 -4.25 -1.92
CA LYS A 11 11.32 -4.31 -0.45
C LYS A 11 11.82 -3.02 0.20
N TYR A 12 12.85 -2.40 -0.38
CA TYR A 12 13.38 -1.16 0.15
C TYR A 12 12.30 -0.08 0.26
N PHE A 13 11.47 0.07 -0.76
CA PHE A 13 10.41 1.07 -0.75
C PHE A 13 9.30 0.73 0.24
N VAL A 14 8.96 -0.56 0.35
CA VAL A 14 7.97 -0.99 1.33
C VAL A 14 8.45 -0.65 2.74
N ASP A 15 9.70 -0.95 3.04
CA ASP A 15 10.28 -0.67 4.35
C ASP A 15 10.39 0.82 4.62
N THR A 16 10.71 1.61 3.59
CA THR A 16 10.79 3.07 3.71
C THR A 16 9.42 3.68 4.03
N VAL A 17 8.37 3.25 3.33
CA VAL A 17 7.02 3.76 3.59
C VAL A 17 6.58 3.36 5.00
N GLU A 18 6.85 2.13 5.40
CA GLU A 18 6.53 1.68 6.76
C GLU A 18 7.21 2.56 7.81
N LYS A 19 8.48 2.86 7.62
CA LYS A 19 9.23 3.69 8.57
C LYS A 19 8.64 5.09 8.67
N MET A 20 8.28 5.69 7.53
CA MET A 20 7.66 7.00 7.51
C MET A 20 6.32 7.01 8.22
N LEU A 21 5.51 5.98 8.02
CA LEU A 21 4.22 5.86 8.68
C LEU A 21 4.37 5.69 10.18
N LYS A 22 5.35 4.93 10.62
CA LYS A 22 5.61 4.74 12.05
C LYS A 22 6.04 6.06 12.73
N ILE A 23 6.87 6.84 12.06
CA ILE A 23 7.29 8.15 12.56
C ILE A 23 6.09 9.08 12.68
N TYR A 24 5.25 9.10 11.65
CA TYR A 24 4.03 9.92 11.67
C TYR A 24 3.10 9.51 12.81
N ALA A 25 2.90 8.20 12.97
CA ALA A 25 2.02 7.68 14.02
C ALA A 25 2.50 8.09 15.39
N GLU A 26 3.80 7.98 15.64
CA GLU A 26 4.39 8.34 16.92
C GLU A 26 4.21 9.83 17.22
N LYS A 27 4.47 10.68 16.21
CA LYS A 27 4.36 12.14 16.40
C LYS A 27 2.93 12.61 16.60
N ASN A 28 1.96 11.89 16.07
CA ASN A 28 0.56 12.34 16.05
C ASN A 28 -0.37 11.50 16.92
N GLY A 29 0.19 10.61 17.73
CA GLY A 29 -0.60 9.78 18.63
C GLY A 29 -1.55 8.84 17.89
N LYS A 30 -1.13 8.32 16.73
CA LYS A 30 -1.96 7.39 15.94
C LYS A 30 -1.56 5.96 16.20
N ASP A 31 -2.53 5.06 16.02
CA ASP A 31 -2.32 3.63 16.17
C ASP A 31 -2.53 2.95 14.81
N PHE A 32 -1.44 2.60 14.14
CA PHE A 32 -1.45 1.96 12.83
C PHE A 32 -1.04 0.49 12.94
N VAL A 33 -1.77 -0.36 12.23
CA VAL A 33 -1.34 -1.74 11.98
C VAL A 33 -0.94 -1.79 10.52
N ILE A 34 0.33 -2.06 10.26
CA ILE A 34 0.90 -1.98 8.91
C ILE A 34 1.25 -3.39 8.44
N LYS A 35 0.74 -3.76 7.26
CA LYS A 35 1.06 -5.01 6.59
C LYS A 35 1.80 -4.70 5.30
N LYS A 36 2.88 -5.42 5.04
CA LYS A 36 3.77 -5.18 3.91
C LYS A 36 3.69 -6.33 2.91
N TYR A 37 3.60 -5.99 1.63
CA TYR A 37 3.54 -6.96 0.55
C TYR A 37 4.49 -6.54 -0.56
N THR A 38 5.28 -7.51 -1.04
CA THR A 38 6.15 -7.29 -2.20
C THR A 38 5.57 -7.91 -3.47
N LYS A 39 4.43 -8.59 -3.36
CA LYS A 39 3.75 -9.21 -4.49
C LYS A 39 2.26 -8.88 -4.44
N PRO A 40 1.69 -8.37 -5.55
CA PRO A 40 0.26 -8.02 -5.57
C PRO A 40 -0.65 -9.20 -5.19
N LEU A 41 -0.27 -10.39 -5.61
CA LEU A 41 -1.09 -11.57 -5.33
C LEU A 41 -1.23 -11.82 -3.82
N GLN A 42 -0.18 -11.58 -3.07
CA GLN A 42 -0.23 -11.73 -1.61
C GLN A 42 -1.20 -10.73 -0.98
N LEU A 43 -1.20 -9.49 -1.48
CA LEU A 43 -2.14 -8.49 -1.00
C LEU A 43 -3.58 -8.91 -1.33
N MET A 44 -3.82 -9.39 -2.54
CA MET A 44 -5.15 -9.86 -2.95
C MET A 44 -5.68 -10.94 -2.03
N GLU A 45 -4.82 -11.83 -1.59
CA GLU A 45 -5.21 -12.91 -0.67
C GLU A 45 -5.55 -12.39 0.74
N SER A 46 -5.11 -11.18 1.07
CA SER A 46 -5.29 -10.58 2.40
C SER A 46 -6.40 -9.52 2.44
N LEU A 47 -7.15 -9.32 1.36
CA LEU A 47 -8.18 -8.27 1.32
C LEU A 47 -9.28 -8.46 2.36
N LYS A 48 -9.51 -9.68 2.80
CA LYS A 48 -10.49 -9.95 3.86
C LYS A 48 -10.13 -9.29 5.20
N GLU A 49 -8.88 -8.84 5.35
CA GLU A 49 -8.47 -8.16 6.58
C GLU A 49 -9.01 -6.73 6.67
N GLU A 50 -9.62 -6.24 5.62
CA GLU A 50 -10.31 -4.94 5.60
C GLU A 50 -9.39 -3.77 5.95
N PHE A 51 -8.45 -3.47 5.06
CA PHE A 51 -7.57 -2.33 5.22
C PHE A 51 -8.32 -1.02 4.97
N GLN A 52 -8.00 0.01 5.74
CA GLN A 52 -8.55 1.34 5.54
C GLN A 52 -7.75 2.16 4.55
N ILE A 53 -6.45 1.90 4.45
CA ILE A 53 -5.55 2.66 3.57
C ILE A 53 -4.64 1.69 2.83
N PHE A 54 -4.46 1.94 1.54
CA PHE A 54 -3.52 1.18 0.70
C PHE A 54 -2.50 2.14 0.11
N PHE A 55 -1.21 1.79 0.24
CA PHE A 55 -0.13 2.45 -0.49
C PHE A 55 0.34 1.48 -1.56
N LEU A 56 0.15 1.83 -2.82
CA LEU A 56 0.42 0.93 -3.94
C LEU A 56 1.45 1.54 -4.89
N ASP A 57 2.33 0.70 -5.43
CA ASP A 57 3.19 1.09 -6.53
C ASP A 57 2.38 1.08 -7.82
N ILE A 58 2.63 2.06 -8.69
CA ILE A 58 1.94 2.16 -9.98
C ILE A 58 2.36 1.04 -10.91
N GLU A 59 3.65 0.74 -10.96
CA GLU A 59 4.21 -0.27 -11.84
C GLU A 59 4.83 -1.43 -11.08
N MET A 60 4.29 -2.61 -11.30
CA MET A 60 4.83 -3.84 -10.74
C MET A 60 4.87 -4.90 -11.83
N PRO A 61 5.91 -5.77 -11.86
CA PRO A 61 6.07 -6.75 -12.94
C PRO A 61 4.88 -7.70 -13.12
N ALA A 62 4.26 -8.09 -12.01
CA ALA A 62 3.18 -9.10 -12.05
C ALA A 62 1.81 -8.49 -12.34
N MET A 63 1.62 -7.20 -12.02
CA MET A 63 0.32 -6.57 -12.18
C MET A 63 0.49 -5.06 -12.00
N ASP A 64 -0.09 -4.26 -12.88
CA ASP A 64 0.01 -2.82 -12.68
C ASP A 64 -0.93 -2.35 -11.55
N GLY A 65 -0.63 -1.16 -11.02
CA GLY A 65 -1.36 -0.63 -9.87
C GLY A 65 -2.84 -0.39 -10.16
N MET A 66 -3.19 -0.07 -11.41
CA MET A 66 -4.59 0.19 -11.76
C MET A 66 -5.42 -1.09 -11.78
N GLU A 67 -4.84 -2.20 -12.21
CA GLU A 67 -5.52 -3.49 -12.13
C GLU A 67 -5.78 -3.87 -10.68
N LEU A 68 -4.79 -3.63 -9.83
CA LEU A 68 -4.90 -3.93 -8.40
C LEU A 68 -5.99 -3.06 -7.76
N VAL A 69 -6.08 -1.79 -8.14
CA VAL A 69 -7.14 -0.89 -7.67
C VAL A 69 -8.51 -1.45 -8.02
N ASP A 70 -8.70 -1.93 -9.25
CA ASP A 70 -9.99 -2.49 -9.65
C ASP A 70 -10.38 -3.67 -8.78
N ILE A 71 -9.42 -4.53 -8.46
CA ILE A 71 -9.66 -5.68 -7.60
C ILE A 71 -10.03 -5.24 -6.19
N ILE A 72 -9.30 -4.27 -5.64
CA ILE A 72 -9.58 -3.73 -4.31
C ILE A 72 -10.98 -3.11 -4.29
N ARG A 73 -11.35 -2.34 -5.30
CA ARG A 73 -12.63 -1.65 -5.35
C ARG A 73 -13.82 -2.59 -5.48
N ARG A 74 -13.65 -3.77 -6.07
CA ARG A 74 -14.70 -4.78 -6.08
C ARG A 74 -14.96 -5.34 -4.70
N HIS A 75 -13.95 -5.32 -3.85
CA HIS A 75 -14.04 -5.81 -2.48
C HIS A 75 -14.50 -4.70 -1.52
N ASP A 76 -14.01 -3.48 -1.70
CA ASP A 76 -14.23 -2.37 -0.77
C ASP A 76 -14.19 -1.04 -1.53
N GLU A 77 -15.28 -0.27 -1.42
CA GLU A 77 -15.39 1.03 -2.08
C GLU A 77 -14.91 2.20 -1.22
N LYS A 78 -14.70 1.96 0.06
CA LYS A 78 -14.48 3.05 1.03
C LYS A 78 -13.03 3.32 1.40
N SER A 79 -12.15 2.36 1.19
CA SER A 79 -10.75 2.53 1.57
C SER A 79 -10.08 3.66 0.78
N ILE A 80 -9.04 4.23 1.38
CA ILE A 80 -8.23 5.24 0.72
C ILE A 80 -7.10 4.53 -0.01
N ILE A 81 -6.92 4.84 -1.28
CA ILE A 81 -5.86 4.26 -2.09
C ILE A 81 -4.93 5.37 -2.53
N LEU A 82 -3.66 5.25 -2.19
CA LEU A 82 -2.62 6.20 -2.53
C LEU A 82 -1.55 5.50 -3.36
N PHE A 83 -1.13 6.13 -4.43
CA PHE A 83 -0.04 5.61 -5.24
C PHE A 83 1.27 6.22 -4.79
N VAL A 84 2.29 5.37 -4.65
CA VAL A 84 3.64 5.79 -4.35
C VAL A 84 4.53 5.24 -5.46
N SER A 85 5.22 6.12 -6.18
CA SER A 85 6.08 5.69 -7.27
C SER A 85 7.55 5.74 -6.85
N SER A 86 8.27 4.67 -7.19
CA SER A 86 9.70 4.60 -7.00
C SER A 86 10.46 5.04 -8.25
N HIS A 87 9.75 5.39 -9.33
CA HIS A 87 10.36 5.73 -10.61
C HIS A 87 10.47 7.24 -10.79
N ASN A 88 11.69 7.73 -10.93
CA ASN A 88 11.95 9.17 -11.04
C ASN A 88 11.32 9.83 -12.25
N GLU A 89 11.09 9.09 -13.32
CA GLU A 89 10.50 9.64 -14.54
C GLU A 89 9.08 10.17 -14.32
N PHE A 90 8.42 9.77 -13.28
CA PHE A 90 7.09 10.29 -12.96
C PHE A 90 7.13 11.64 -12.27
N TRP A 91 8.31 12.06 -11.83
CA TRP A 91 8.48 13.31 -11.09
C TRP A 91 9.08 14.44 -11.93
N GLY A 92 9.54 14.10 -13.13
CA GLY A 92 10.19 15.05 -14.02
C GLY A 92 9.25 16.10 -14.64
#